data_e83178bf8afe11b1a79e3fe050737680
#
_entry.id   e83178bf8afe11b1a79e3fe050737680
#
_cell.length_a   1.000
_cell.length_b   1.000
_cell.length_c   1.000
_cell.angle_alpha   90.00
_cell.angle_beta   90.00
_cell.angle_gamma   90.00
#
_symmetry.space_group_name_H-M   'P 1'
#
loop_
_entity.id
_entity.type
_entity.pdbx_description
1 polymer ?
#
loop_
_entity_poly.entity_id
_entity_poly.type
_entity_poly.pdbx_seq_one_letter_code
_entity_poly.pdbx_strand_id
1 'polypeptide(L)'
;MSDKWLEWAKKIQSISQAGLTFSKDVYDIERYEQLRSLSAEIMREYTGLEMKKIRDLFTNETGYQTPKVDVRGVVFQNNKILMVREKNDDKWSLPGGFCDIGLSPSENIVKEIKEEAGYDVVPTKLLALLDMNKHPHPPQPYHYYKLFVQCEIIGGHARNGLETKGVKFYHEDHLPKLSLGRNTNTQINMLFEFLRDPSKDTIFD
;
A
#
# COMPACT_ATOMS: atom_id res chain seq x y z
N MET A 1 -13.50 16.16 -9.93
CA MET A 1 -12.86 17.31 -9.25
C MET A 1 -11.52 16.86 -8.76
N SER A 2 -10.46 17.64 -8.96
CA SER A 2 -9.13 17.24 -8.53
C SER A 2 -9.09 17.22 -7.00
N ASP A 3 -8.57 16.13 -6.40
CA ASP A 3 -8.48 15.95 -4.94
C ASP A 3 -7.36 16.80 -4.32
N LYS A 4 -7.17 18.03 -4.82
CA LYS A 4 -6.12 18.97 -4.34
C LYS A 4 -6.23 19.27 -2.85
N TRP A 5 -7.44 19.29 -2.32
CA TRP A 5 -7.66 19.47 -0.88
C TRP A 5 -6.99 18.36 -0.06
N LEU A 6 -7.01 17.11 -0.54
CA LEU A 6 -6.36 15.98 0.12
C LEU A 6 -4.84 16.12 0.08
N GLU A 7 -4.29 16.52 -1.07
CA GLU A 7 -2.86 16.78 -1.20
C GLU A 7 -2.42 17.93 -0.27
N TRP A 8 -3.21 19.00 -0.18
CA TRP A 8 -2.93 20.10 0.74
C TRP A 8 -3.00 19.66 2.20
N ALA A 9 -4.03 18.93 2.60
CA ALA A 9 -4.16 18.39 3.95
C ALA A 9 -2.96 17.52 4.32
N LYS A 10 -2.56 16.57 3.46
CA LYS A 10 -1.38 15.73 3.66
C LYS A 10 -0.10 16.55 3.80
N LYS A 11 0.10 17.56 2.96
CA LYS A 11 1.30 18.42 2.99
C LYS A 11 1.34 19.26 4.26
N ILE A 12 0.22 19.86 4.67
CA ILE A 12 0.11 20.62 5.93
C ILE A 12 0.42 19.69 7.12
N GLN A 13 -0.15 18.49 7.14
CA GLN A 13 0.11 17.50 8.19
C GLN A 13 1.59 17.15 8.29
N SER A 14 2.24 16.85 7.15
CA SER A 14 3.66 16.48 7.10
C SER A 14 4.56 17.61 7.62
N ILE A 15 4.30 18.86 7.21
CA ILE A 15 5.07 20.04 7.68
C ILE A 15 4.86 20.23 9.18
N SER A 16 3.61 20.12 9.66
CA SER A 16 3.28 20.30 11.07
C SER A 16 3.94 19.25 11.94
N GLN A 17 3.89 17.99 11.53
CA GLN A 17 4.50 16.89 12.26
C GLN A 17 6.03 17.02 12.33
N ALA A 18 6.68 17.39 11.23
CA ALA A 18 8.12 17.67 11.22
C ALA A 18 8.45 18.85 12.15
N GLY A 19 7.67 19.93 12.07
CA GLY A 19 7.84 21.10 12.95
C GLY A 19 7.70 20.74 14.43
N LEU A 20 6.65 20.00 14.82
CA LEU A 20 6.44 19.54 16.20
C LEU A 20 7.55 18.61 16.70
N THR A 21 8.20 17.87 15.79
CA THR A 21 9.31 16.97 16.16
C THR A 21 10.61 17.74 16.47
N PHE A 22 10.90 18.81 15.72
CA PHE A 22 12.21 19.45 15.77
C PHE A 22 12.19 20.84 16.42
N SER A 23 11.04 21.53 16.51
CA SER A 23 10.94 22.84 17.11
C SER A 23 11.10 22.77 18.63
N LYS A 24 11.80 23.76 19.17
CA LYS A 24 11.97 23.96 20.61
C LYS A 24 11.30 25.25 21.10
N ASP A 25 10.96 26.15 20.19
CA ASP A 25 10.28 27.39 20.50
C ASP A 25 8.80 27.15 20.73
N VAL A 26 8.26 27.66 21.85
CA VAL A 26 6.88 27.43 22.26
C VAL A 26 5.87 28.04 21.29
N TYR A 27 6.19 29.15 20.66
CA TYR A 27 5.31 29.81 19.69
C TYR A 27 5.29 29.07 18.36
N ASP A 28 6.42 28.48 17.97
CA ASP A 28 6.47 27.63 16.77
C ASP A 28 5.72 26.32 17.00
N ILE A 29 5.85 25.71 18.17
CA ILE A 29 5.08 24.51 18.55
C ILE A 29 3.57 24.79 18.46
N GLU A 30 3.11 25.92 19.02
CA GLU A 30 1.69 26.32 18.94
C GLU A 30 1.22 26.49 17.50
N ARG A 31 2.04 27.14 16.64
CA ARG A 31 1.72 27.32 15.21
C ARG A 31 1.61 25.96 14.48
N TYR A 32 2.52 25.04 14.75
CA TYR A 32 2.45 23.70 14.14
C TYR A 32 1.27 22.89 14.64
N GLU A 33 0.85 23.02 15.91
CA GLU A 33 -0.38 22.41 16.40
C GLU A 33 -1.63 22.99 15.74
N GLN A 34 -1.66 24.30 15.50
CA GLN A 34 -2.76 24.95 14.76
C GLN A 34 -2.80 24.45 13.30
N LEU A 35 -1.69 24.35 12.61
CA LEU A 35 -1.61 23.81 11.25
C LEU A 35 -2.06 22.34 11.20
N ARG A 36 -1.65 21.53 12.18
CA ARG A 36 -2.09 20.14 12.31
C ARG A 36 -3.60 20.02 12.51
N SER A 37 -4.17 20.88 13.33
CA SER A 37 -5.61 20.95 13.55
C SER A 37 -6.35 21.35 12.28
N LEU A 38 -5.86 22.37 11.56
CA LEU A 38 -6.42 22.81 10.27
C LEU A 38 -6.39 21.68 9.23
N SER A 39 -5.32 20.93 9.15
CA SER A 39 -5.23 19.76 8.26
C SER A 39 -6.31 18.71 8.58
N ALA A 40 -6.54 18.43 9.85
CA ALA A 40 -7.59 17.50 10.29
C ALA A 40 -9.01 18.05 10.00
N GLU A 41 -9.22 19.36 10.11
CA GLU A 41 -10.49 20.01 9.75
C GLU A 41 -10.78 19.92 8.26
N ILE A 42 -9.78 20.16 7.40
CA ILE A 42 -9.91 19.97 5.95
C ILE A 42 -10.31 18.52 5.65
N MET A 43 -9.66 17.53 6.26
CA MET A 43 -10.02 16.12 6.07
C MET A 43 -11.47 15.85 6.50
N ARG A 44 -11.91 16.37 7.64
CA ARG A 44 -13.28 16.21 8.12
C ARG A 44 -14.30 16.81 7.16
N GLU A 45 -14.06 18.03 6.70
CA GLU A 45 -14.99 18.77 5.84
C GLU A 45 -15.25 18.03 4.51
N TYR A 46 -14.20 17.49 3.91
CA TYR A 46 -14.31 16.88 2.58
C TYR A 46 -14.57 15.36 2.62
N THR A 47 -14.37 14.68 3.74
CA THR A 47 -14.62 13.21 3.85
C THR A 47 -15.90 12.88 4.62
N GLY A 48 -16.42 13.82 5.41
CA GLY A 48 -17.54 13.56 6.32
C GLY A 48 -17.22 12.59 7.47
N LEU A 49 -15.94 12.22 7.66
CA LEU A 49 -15.51 11.34 8.74
C LEU A 49 -15.51 12.09 10.09
N GLU A 50 -15.77 11.35 11.17
CA GLU A 50 -15.66 11.89 12.51
C GLU A 50 -14.22 12.33 12.84
N MET A 51 -14.06 13.45 13.54
CA MET A 51 -12.75 14.01 13.92
C MET A 51 -11.88 13.00 14.67
N LYS A 52 -12.47 12.18 15.55
CA LYS A 52 -11.74 11.13 16.26
C LYS A 52 -11.06 10.15 15.30
N LYS A 53 -11.81 9.67 14.30
CA LYS A 53 -11.29 8.74 13.30
C LYS A 53 -10.19 9.38 12.43
N ILE A 54 -10.32 10.67 12.09
CA ILE A 54 -9.30 11.42 11.36
C ILE A 54 -8.03 11.55 12.20
N ARG A 55 -8.16 11.90 13.49
CA ARG A 55 -7.00 11.97 14.39
C ARG A 55 -6.31 10.63 14.52
N ASP A 56 -7.05 9.55 14.72
CA ASP A 56 -6.50 8.21 14.88
C ASP A 56 -5.78 7.71 13.62
N LEU A 57 -6.28 8.04 12.43
CA LEU A 57 -5.73 7.58 11.16
C LEU A 57 -4.66 8.51 10.58
N PHE A 58 -4.70 9.81 10.89
CA PHE A 58 -3.97 10.82 10.13
C PHE A 58 -3.02 11.66 11.00
N THR A 59 -3.34 11.92 12.28
CA THR A 59 -2.57 12.86 13.11
C THR A 59 -1.85 12.22 14.31
N ASN A 60 -2.00 10.92 14.56
CA ASN A 60 -1.39 10.27 15.73
C ASN A 60 0.07 9.83 15.53
N GLU A 61 0.62 9.96 14.33
CA GLU A 61 2.04 9.71 14.13
C GLU A 61 2.88 10.84 14.73
N THR A 62 4.00 10.48 15.35
CA THR A 62 5.01 11.39 15.88
C THR A 62 6.33 11.16 15.14
N GLY A 63 7.25 12.14 15.17
CA GLY A 63 8.49 12.06 14.46
C GLY A 63 8.39 12.57 13.01
N TYR A 64 9.48 12.48 12.26
CA TYR A 64 9.52 12.88 10.85
C TYR A 64 8.67 11.93 10.00
N GLN A 65 7.67 12.46 9.35
CA GLN A 65 6.77 11.67 8.52
C GLN A 65 7.45 11.22 7.23
N THR A 66 7.44 9.91 6.98
CA THR A 66 7.93 9.30 5.75
C THR A 66 6.82 8.54 5.05
N PRO A 67 6.92 8.29 3.73
CA PRO A 67 6.02 7.35 3.08
C PRO A 67 6.10 5.97 3.75
N LYS A 68 4.96 5.33 3.92
CA LYS A 68 4.92 3.92 4.36
C LYS A 68 5.37 3.02 3.21
N VAL A 69 5.83 1.83 3.53
CA VAL A 69 6.22 0.81 2.54
C VAL A 69 5.15 -0.27 2.51
N ASP A 70 4.57 -0.49 1.33
CA ASP A 70 3.59 -1.55 1.04
C ASP A 70 4.22 -2.54 0.08
N VAL A 71 4.31 -3.82 0.47
CA VAL A 71 4.90 -4.87 -0.36
C VAL A 71 3.81 -5.78 -0.93
N ARG A 72 3.92 -6.13 -2.23
CA ARG A 72 2.98 -7.01 -2.95
C ARG A 72 3.71 -8.16 -3.61
N GLY A 73 3.26 -9.38 -3.32
CA GLY A 73 3.81 -10.61 -3.88
C GLY A 73 3.24 -10.93 -5.25
N VAL A 74 4.13 -11.17 -6.19
CA VAL A 74 3.81 -11.54 -7.55
C VAL A 74 4.24 -12.98 -7.78
N VAL A 75 3.27 -13.87 -7.83
CA VAL A 75 3.51 -15.30 -8.04
C VAL A 75 2.79 -15.73 -9.31
N PHE A 76 3.55 -16.22 -10.28
CA PHE A 76 2.99 -16.75 -11.51
C PHE A 76 3.01 -18.27 -11.53
N GLN A 77 1.92 -18.88 -12.00
CA GLN A 77 1.82 -20.30 -12.26
C GLN A 77 0.90 -20.55 -13.45
N ASN A 78 1.38 -21.29 -14.47
CA ASN A 78 0.61 -21.62 -15.67
C ASN A 78 0.02 -20.37 -16.37
N ASN A 79 0.81 -19.31 -16.56
CA ASN A 79 0.43 -18.01 -17.14
C ASN A 79 -0.69 -17.29 -16.37
N LYS A 80 -0.82 -17.55 -15.08
CA LYS A 80 -1.80 -16.92 -14.18
C LYS A 80 -1.09 -16.32 -13.00
N ILE A 81 -1.64 -15.22 -12.47
CA ILE A 81 -1.14 -14.52 -11.30
C ILE A 81 -1.95 -14.92 -10.04
N LEU A 82 -1.26 -15.15 -8.93
CA LEU A 82 -1.87 -15.43 -7.64
C LEU A 82 -2.57 -14.19 -7.09
N MET A 83 -3.81 -14.35 -6.67
CA MET A 83 -4.57 -13.31 -5.99
C MET A 83 -5.30 -13.87 -4.78
N VAL A 84 -5.52 -13.01 -3.79
CA VAL A 84 -6.31 -13.28 -2.60
C VAL A 84 -7.57 -12.44 -2.59
N ARG A 85 -8.67 -12.98 -2.03
CA ARG A 85 -9.93 -12.24 -1.88
C ARG A 85 -10.03 -11.68 -0.48
N GLU A 86 -10.05 -10.37 -0.39
CA GLU A 86 -10.12 -9.62 0.86
C GLU A 86 -11.46 -9.79 1.57
N LYS A 87 -11.43 -9.94 2.89
CA LYS A 87 -12.66 -9.94 3.70
C LYS A 87 -13.30 -8.56 3.81
N ASN A 88 -12.47 -7.52 3.80
CA ASN A 88 -12.90 -6.15 4.08
C ASN A 88 -13.80 -5.56 2.98
N ASP A 89 -13.42 -5.72 1.70
CA ASP A 89 -14.15 -5.11 0.57
C ASP A 89 -14.68 -6.12 -0.45
N ASP A 90 -14.47 -7.41 -0.17
CA ASP A 90 -14.94 -8.53 -1.00
C ASP A 90 -14.35 -8.56 -2.42
N LYS A 91 -13.17 -7.94 -2.61
CA LYS A 91 -12.48 -7.85 -3.89
C LYS A 91 -11.13 -8.56 -3.83
N TRP A 92 -10.47 -8.62 -4.99
CA TRP A 92 -9.23 -9.35 -5.14
C TRP A 92 -8.02 -8.43 -5.22
N SER A 93 -6.92 -8.87 -4.62
CA SER A 93 -5.63 -8.18 -4.62
C SER A 93 -4.47 -9.16 -4.75
N LEU A 94 -3.29 -8.68 -5.05
CA LEU A 94 -2.08 -9.44 -4.78
C LEU A 94 -1.90 -9.58 -3.27
N PRO A 95 -1.40 -10.75 -2.79
CA PRO A 95 -1.06 -10.90 -1.38
C PRO A 95 0.00 -9.88 -0.97
N GLY A 96 -0.11 -9.35 0.25
CA GLY A 96 0.81 -8.36 0.77
C GLY A 96 0.16 -7.22 1.52
N GLY A 97 0.95 -6.46 2.27
CA GLY A 97 0.53 -5.39 3.15
C GLY A 97 1.62 -4.37 3.44
N PHE A 98 1.43 -3.60 4.48
CA PHE A 98 2.47 -2.71 4.99
C PHE A 98 3.60 -3.52 5.63
N CYS A 99 4.84 -3.12 5.34
CA CYS A 99 6.00 -3.78 5.91
C CYS A 99 6.08 -3.60 7.43
N ASP A 100 6.32 -4.68 8.14
CA ASP A 100 6.61 -4.69 9.57
C ASP A 100 8.03 -4.19 9.85
N ILE A 101 8.19 -3.46 10.95
CA ILE A 101 9.49 -3.03 11.45
C ILE A 101 10.31 -4.25 11.89
N GLY A 102 11.56 -4.27 11.51
CA GLY A 102 12.51 -5.36 11.86
C GLY A 102 12.58 -6.47 10.83
N LEU A 103 11.74 -6.44 9.78
CA LEU A 103 11.81 -7.36 8.65
C LEU A 103 12.23 -6.62 7.38
N SER A 104 13.06 -7.25 6.56
CA SER A 104 13.35 -6.79 5.21
C SER A 104 12.11 -6.89 4.31
N PRO A 105 12.06 -6.18 3.16
CA PRO A 105 10.97 -6.36 2.20
C PRO A 105 10.78 -7.80 1.73
N SER A 106 11.87 -8.56 1.60
CA SER A 106 11.84 -9.97 1.22
C SER A 106 11.22 -10.85 2.32
N GLU A 107 11.56 -10.62 3.58
CA GLU A 107 10.97 -11.34 4.71
C GLU A 107 9.49 -10.99 4.89
N ASN A 108 9.14 -9.71 4.73
CA ASN A 108 7.75 -9.27 4.77
C ASN A 108 6.90 -9.99 3.72
N ILE A 109 7.35 -10.04 2.46
CA ILE A 109 6.53 -10.67 1.41
C ILE A 109 6.39 -12.18 1.58
N VAL A 110 7.41 -12.87 2.08
CA VAL A 110 7.32 -14.30 2.43
C VAL A 110 6.27 -14.52 3.50
N LYS A 111 6.29 -13.70 4.56
CA LYS A 111 5.33 -13.72 5.65
C LYS A 111 3.90 -13.49 5.11
N GLU A 112 3.69 -12.41 4.36
CA GLU A 112 2.38 -12.03 3.83
C GLU A 112 1.77 -13.12 2.92
N ILE A 113 2.54 -13.67 1.98
CA ILE A 113 2.05 -14.76 1.11
C ILE A 113 1.69 -16.00 1.93
N LYS A 114 2.48 -16.31 2.97
CA LYS A 114 2.18 -17.42 3.86
C LYS A 114 0.91 -17.21 4.66
N GLU A 115 0.73 -16.03 5.22
CA GLU A 115 -0.43 -15.69 6.05
C GLU A 115 -1.72 -15.56 5.24
N GLU A 116 -1.67 -14.92 4.06
CA GLU A 116 -2.84 -14.61 3.26
C GLU A 116 -3.23 -15.68 2.24
N ALA A 117 -2.24 -16.43 1.71
CA ALA A 117 -2.45 -17.40 0.64
C ALA A 117 -2.04 -18.85 1.00
N GLY A 118 -1.26 -19.06 2.08
CA GLY A 118 -0.84 -20.37 2.58
C GLY A 118 0.36 -21.00 1.89
N TYR A 119 0.97 -20.34 0.91
CA TYR A 119 2.13 -20.84 0.19
C TYR A 119 3.44 -20.50 0.88
N ASP A 120 4.44 -21.38 0.75
CA ASP A 120 5.82 -21.11 1.06
C ASP A 120 6.53 -20.64 -0.21
N VAL A 121 7.19 -19.50 -0.16
CA VAL A 121 7.78 -18.86 -1.34
C VAL A 121 9.21 -18.38 -1.10
N VAL A 122 9.94 -18.18 -2.19
CA VAL A 122 11.25 -17.52 -2.23
C VAL A 122 11.12 -16.28 -3.12
N PRO A 123 11.47 -15.07 -2.63
CA PRO A 123 11.56 -13.87 -3.45
C PRO A 123 12.72 -13.98 -4.45
N THR A 124 12.46 -13.63 -5.71
CA THR A 124 13.45 -13.79 -6.78
C THR A 124 13.85 -12.47 -7.45
N LYS A 125 12.92 -11.51 -7.55
CA LYS A 125 13.18 -10.25 -8.27
C LYS A 125 12.28 -9.13 -7.75
N LEU A 126 12.84 -7.93 -7.56
CA LEU A 126 12.05 -6.71 -7.45
C LEU A 126 11.59 -6.29 -8.84
N LEU A 127 10.28 -6.34 -9.10
CA LEU A 127 9.71 -5.99 -10.39
C LEU A 127 9.44 -4.50 -10.53
N ALA A 128 8.91 -3.88 -9.46
CA ALA A 128 8.64 -2.45 -9.47
C ALA A 128 8.67 -1.83 -8.07
N LEU A 129 9.02 -0.53 -8.02
CA LEU A 129 8.89 0.37 -6.87
C LEU A 129 8.14 1.61 -7.33
N LEU A 130 6.88 1.76 -6.89
CA LEU A 130 5.97 2.77 -7.41
C LEU A 130 5.44 3.68 -6.30
N ASP A 131 5.41 4.98 -6.59
CA ASP A 131 4.67 5.96 -5.77
C ASP A 131 3.17 5.83 -6.04
N MET A 132 2.39 5.45 -5.03
CA MET A 132 0.95 5.26 -5.20
C MET A 132 0.22 6.50 -5.76
N ASN A 133 0.71 7.72 -5.48
CA ASN A 133 0.06 8.95 -5.94
C ASN A 133 0.23 9.19 -7.45
N LYS A 134 1.16 8.51 -8.11
CA LYS A 134 1.37 8.59 -9.57
C LYS A 134 0.53 7.59 -10.35
N HIS A 135 -0.19 6.71 -9.66
CA HIS A 135 -1.01 5.66 -10.26
C HIS A 135 -2.48 5.85 -9.89
N PRO A 136 -3.45 5.34 -10.69
CA PRO A 136 -4.88 5.60 -10.53
C PRO A 136 -5.51 4.83 -9.36
N HIS A 137 -4.92 4.97 -8.18
CA HIS A 137 -5.52 4.51 -6.93
C HIS A 137 -6.62 5.48 -6.46
N PRO A 138 -7.63 5.00 -5.74
CA PRO A 138 -8.53 5.89 -5.02
C PRO A 138 -7.75 6.75 -4.02
N PRO A 139 -8.20 7.99 -3.73
CA PRO A 139 -7.59 8.86 -2.74
C PRO A 139 -7.41 8.16 -1.38
N GLN A 140 -6.22 8.28 -0.80
CA GLN A 140 -5.84 7.66 0.47
C GLN A 140 -5.23 8.71 1.41
N PRO A 141 -5.49 8.64 2.73
CA PRO A 141 -4.92 9.59 3.68
C PRO A 141 -3.40 9.46 3.83
N TYR A 142 -2.85 8.29 3.55
CA TYR A 142 -1.42 8.02 3.65
C TYR A 142 -0.71 8.16 2.31
N HIS A 143 0.58 8.51 2.37
CA HIS A 143 1.49 8.35 1.25
C HIS A 143 2.29 7.05 1.45
N TYR A 144 2.39 6.21 0.42
CA TYR A 144 3.20 5.01 0.48
C TYR A 144 3.79 4.62 -0.88
N TYR A 145 4.92 3.94 -0.80
CA TYR A 145 5.55 3.31 -1.94
C TYR A 145 5.15 1.84 -1.99
N LYS A 146 4.87 1.36 -3.20
CA LYS A 146 4.52 -0.04 -3.46
C LYS A 146 5.70 -0.78 -4.06
N LEU A 147 6.12 -1.85 -3.40
CA LEU A 147 7.13 -2.78 -3.88
C LEU A 147 6.43 -4.03 -4.43
N PHE A 148 6.66 -4.33 -5.70
CA PHE A 148 6.17 -5.56 -6.34
C PHE A 148 7.31 -6.55 -6.44
N VAL A 149 7.23 -7.65 -5.69
CA VAL A 149 8.29 -8.65 -5.57
C VAL A 149 7.83 -9.96 -6.19
N GLN A 150 8.53 -10.40 -7.21
CA GLN A 150 8.31 -11.73 -7.79
C GLN A 150 8.77 -12.80 -6.80
N CYS A 151 7.94 -13.82 -6.64
CA CYS A 151 8.22 -14.95 -5.77
C CYS A 151 7.92 -16.27 -6.48
N GLU A 152 8.68 -17.31 -6.14
CA GLU A 152 8.50 -18.68 -6.59
C GLU A 152 7.95 -19.54 -5.45
N ILE A 153 6.95 -20.38 -5.74
CA ILE A 153 6.40 -21.34 -4.76
C ILE A 153 7.40 -22.47 -4.57
N ILE A 154 7.77 -22.72 -3.32
CA ILE A 154 8.62 -23.84 -2.92
C ILE A 154 7.88 -24.86 -2.06
N GLY A 155 6.63 -24.56 -1.65
CA GLY A 155 5.84 -25.44 -0.81
C GLY A 155 4.50 -24.84 -0.40
N GLY A 156 3.83 -25.49 0.52
CA GLY A 156 2.52 -25.05 1.00
C GLY A 156 1.39 -25.40 0.04
N HIS A 157 0.20 -24.91 0.33
CA HIS A 157 -1.00 -25.07 -0.50
C HIS A 157 -1.95 -23.90 -0.26
N ALA A 158 -2.84 -23.63 -1.23
CA ALA A 158 -3.83 -22.58 -1.13
C ALA A 158 -4.65 -22.68 0.17
N ARG A 159 -4.59 -21.67 1.01
CA ARG A 159 -5.34 -21.58 2.27
C ARG A 159 -5.66 -20.12 2.56
N ASN A 160 -6.88 -19.85 2.95
CA ASN A 160 -7.32 -18.53 3.39
C ASN A 160 -6.63 -18.12 4.70
N GLY A 161 -6.26 -16.85 4.79
CA GLY A 161 -5.73 -16.24 5.99
C GLY A 161 -6.79 -15.63 6.90
N LEU A 162 -6.31 -14.90 7.92
CA LEU A 162 -7.20 -14.15 8.81
C LEU A 162 -7.94 -13.03 8.07
N GLU A 163 -7.28 -12.36 7.14
CA GLU A 163 -7.81 -11.21 6.38
C GLU A 163 -8.41 -11.60 5.03
N THR A 164 -8.12 -12.81 4.54
CA THR A 164 -8.55 -13.30 3.23
C THR A 164 -9.59 -14.41 3.32
N LYS A 165 -10.43 -14.53 2.28
CA LYS A 165 -11.49 -15.56 2.16
C LYS A 165 -11.48 -16.30 0.83
N GLY A 166 -10.44 -16.13 0.03
CA GLY A 166 -10.25 -16.83 -1.23
C GLY A 166 -8.82 -16.69 -1.72
N VAL A 167 -8.31 -17.76 -2.32
CA VAL A 167 -6.97 -17.80 -2.93
C VAL A 167 -7.13 -18.43 -4.31
N LYS A 168 -6.72 -17.75 -5.37
CA LYS A 168 -6.88 -18.25 -6.74
C LYS A 168 -5.88 -17.61 -7.69
N PHE A 169 -5.53 -18.35 -8.75
CA PHE A 169 -4.74 -17.85 -9.87
C PHE A 169 -5.66 -17.36 -11.00
N TYR A 170 -5.38 -16.17 -11.54
CA TYR A 170 -6.15 -15.55 -12.61
C TYR A 170 -5.30 -15.29 -13.85
N HIS A 171 -5.88 -15.53 -15.02
CA HIS A 171 -5.30 -15.15 -16.30
C HIS A 171 -5.46 -13.65 -16.55
N GLU A 172 -4.55 -13.02 -17.30
CA GLU A 172 -4.59 -11.59 -17.61
C GLU A 172 -5.94 -11.14 -18.19
N ASP A 173 -6.51 -11.94 -19.12
CA ASP A 173 -7.78 -11.61 -19.79
C ASP A 173 -9.02 -11.82 -18.91
N HIS A 174 -8.89 -12.45 -17.75
CA HIS A 174 -9.99 -12.82 -16.88
C HIS A 174 -9.74 -12.40 -15.42
N LEU A 175 -9.25 -11.17 -15.25
CA LEU A 175 -9.02 -10.62 -13.92
C LEU A 175 -10.36 -10.42 -13.19
N PRO A 176 -10.42 -10.73 -11.89
CA PRO A 176 -11.60 -10.49 -11.08
C PRO A 176 -11.76 -9.00 -10.75
N LYS A 177 -12.84 -8.63 -10.05
CA LYS A 177 -13.01 -7.28 -9.52
C LYS A 177 -11.89 -6.96 -8.51
N LEU A 178 -11.03 -6.01 -8.83
CA LEU A 178 -9.86 -5.67 -8.02
C LEU A 178 -10.19 -4.74 -6.85
N SER A 179 -9.47 -4.92 -5.73
CA SER A 179 -9.38 -3.98 -4.63
C SER A 179 -8.46 -2.82 -5.03
N LEU A 180 -9.03 -1.78 -5.64
CA LEU A 180 -8.29 -0.67 -6.26
C LEU A 180 -7.43 0.13 -5.28
N GLY A 181 -7.74 0.11 -3.99
CA GLY A 181 -6.86 0.67 -2.96
C GLY A 181 -5.55 -0.10 -2.80
N ARG A 182 -5.53 -1.37 -3.21
CA ARG A 182 -4.37 -2.26 -3.13
C ARG A 182 -3.62 -2.39 -4.46
N ASN A 183 -4.35 -2.72 -5.53
CA ASN A 183 -3.78 -2.90 -6.88
C ASN A 183 -4.71 -2.33 -7.94
N THR A 184 -4.14 -1.70 -8.95
CA THR A 184 -4.88 -1.23 -10.12
C THR A 184 -4.75 -2.20 -11.29
N ASN A 185 -5.67 -2.15 -12.26
CA ASN A 185 -5.58 -2.96 -13.48
C ASN A 185 -4.29 -2.69 -14.25
N THR A 186 -3.87 -1.43 -14.33
CA THR A 186 -2.63 -1.04 -15.02
C THR A 186 -1.39 -1.65 -14.35
N GLN A 187 -1.37 -1.74 -13.02
CA GLN A 187 -0.30 -2.40 -12.29
C GLN A 187 -0.28 -3.92 -12.57
N ILE A 188 -1.43 -4.59 -12.54
CA ILE A 188 -1.49 -6.03 -12.85
C ILE A 188 -1.04 -6.29 -14.29
N ASN A 189 -1.50 -5.51 -15.27
CA ASN A 189 -1.07 -5.66 -16.67
C ASN A 189 0.45 -5.44 -16.83
N MET A 190 1.02 -4.43 -16.17
CA MET A 190 2.46 -4.21 -16.12
C MET A 190 3.22 -5.44 -15.57
N LEU A 191 2.69 -6.11 -14.55
CA LEU A 191 3.33 -7.32 -14.00
C LEU A 191 3.31 -8.49 -14.99
N PHE A 192 2.27 -8.66 -15.78
CA PHE A 192 2.25 -9.67 -16.86
C PHE A 192 3.29 -9.41 -17.96
N GLU A 193 3.76 -8.16 -18.14
CA GLU A 193 4.87 -7.89 -19.04
C GLU A 193 6.17 -8.58 -18.60
N PHE A 194 6.42 -8.65 -17.27
CA PHE A 194 7.58 -9.39 -16.73
C PHE A 194 7.46 -10.91 -16.91
N LEU A 195 6.24 -11.44 -16.95
CA LEU A 195 6.03 -12.85 -17.29
C LEU A 195 6.39 -13.13 -18.75
N ARG A 196 6.07 -12.20 -19.66
CA ARG A 196 6.38 -12.31 -21.10
C ARG A 196 7.85 -12.01 -21.40
N ASP A 197 8.47 -11.11 -20.65
CA ASP A 197 9.89 -10.75 -20.75
C ASP A 197 10.53 -10.74 -19.36
N PRO A 198 11.06 -11.88 -18.91
CA PRO A 198 11.75 -11.98 -17.61
C PRO A 198 13.02 -11.13 -17.50
N SER A 199 13.58 -10.69 -18.64
CA SER A 199 14.80 -9.86 -18.68
C SER A 199 14.50 -8.37 -18.45
N LYS A 200 13.22 -7.96 -18.48
CA LYS A 200 12.80 -6.58 -18.27
C LYS A 200 13.37 -6.01 -16.98
N ASP A 201 13.93 -4.80 -17.05
CA ASP A 201 14.47 -4.10 -15.90
C ASP A 201 13.39 -3.71 -14.89
N THR A 202 13.79 -3.58 -13.62
CA THR A 202 12.92 -3.09 -12.55
C THR A 202 12.35 -1.71 -12.89
N ILE A 203 11.05 -1.54 -12.77
CA ILE A 203 10.36 -0.26 -13.01
C ILE A 203 10.31 0.54 -11.72
N PHE A 204 10.60 1.82 -11.79
CA PHE A 204 10.39 2.75 -10.67
C PHE A 204 9.96 4.14 -11.18
N ASP A 205 9.25 4.90 -10.34
CA ASP A 205 8.82 6.29 -10.62
C ASP A 205 9.91 7.32 -10.35
#